data_9adbdd27dcae7f82e3bac4a1d9147811
#
_entry.id   9adbdd27dcae7f82e3bac4a1d9147811
#
_cell.length_a   1.000
_cell.length_b   1.000
_cell.length_c   1.000
_cell.angle_alpha   90.00
_cell.angle_beta   90.00
_cell.angle_gamma   90.00
#
_symmetry.space_group_name_H-M   'P 1'
#
loop_
_entity.id
_entity.type
_entity.pdbx_description
1 polymer ?
#
loop_
_entity_poly.entity_id
_entity_poly.type
_entity_poly.pdbx_seq_one_letter_code
_entity_poly.pdbx_strand_id
1 'polypeptide(L)'
;TQFLRYQERIMSKAKEKKVGVIFGKFYPVHTGHINMIYEAFSKVDELHVIVCSDTERDLKLFYDSKMKRMPTVQDRLRWMQQIFKYQKNQIFIHHLVEDGIPSYPNGWQSWSEAVKTLFHEKHFEPSIVFSSELRFRSFVSRS
;
A
#
# COMPACT_ATOMS: atom_id res chain seq x y z
N THR A 1 -16.70 38.60 6.64
CA THR A 1 -18.13 38.27 6.59
C THR A 1 -18.37 36.74 6.65
N GLN A 2 -19.59 36.37 6.96
CA GLN A 2 -19.96 34.94 7.04
C GLN A 2 -19.79 34.22 5.70
N PHE A 3 -20.04 34.93 4.59
CA PHE A 3 -19.89 34.38 3.25
C PHE A 3 -18.41 33.99 2.97
N LEU A 4 -17.50 34.92 3.27
CA LEU A 4 -16.08 34.68 3.07
C LEU A 4 -15.57 33.53 3.96
N ARG A 5 -16.03 33.46 5.23
CA ARG A 5 -15.68 32.38 6.13
C ARG A 5 -16.19 31.00 5.63
N TYR A 6 -17.37 31.02 5.04
CA TYR A 6 -17.95 29.81 4.44
C TYR A 6 -17.13 29.33 3.25
N GLN A 7 -16.73 30.26 2.37
CA GLN A 7 -15.86 29.92 1.22
C GLN A 7 -14.51 29.38 1.68
N GLU A 8 -13.89 30.02 2.66
CA GLU A 8 -12.61 29.58 3.22
C GLU A 8 -12.72 28.16 3.78
N ARG A 9 -13.82 27.84 4.46
CA ARG A 9 -14.06 26.53 5.04
C ARG A 9 -14.23 25.46 3.96
N ILE A 10 -14.97 25.75 2.89
CA ILE A 10 -15.15 24.85 1.77
C ILE A 10 -13.81 24.60 1.06
N MET A 11 -13.06 25.66 0.81
CA MET A 11 -11.75 25.54 0.14
C MET A 11 -10.74 24.80 0.99
N SER A 12 -10.76 25.00 2.31
CA SER A 12 -9.91 24.29 3.25
C SER A 12 -10.20 22.79 3.22
N LYS A 13 -11.48 22.40 3.26
CA LYS A 13 -11.89 20.99 3.16
C LYS A 13 -11.53 20.39 1.81
N ALA A 14 -11.67 21.16 0.73
CA ALA A 14 -11.31 20.69 -0.60
C ALA A 14 -9.80 20.45 -0.77
N LYS A 15 -8.97 21.11 0.07
CA LYS A 15 -7.51 20.92 0.07
C LYS A 15 -7.06 19.74 0.92
N GLU A 16 -7.93 19.21 1.78
CA GLU A 16 -7.60 18.02 2.58
C GLU A 16 -7.57 16.81 1.67
N LYS A 17 -6.39 16.27 1.49
CA LYS A 17 -6.22 15.05 0.69
C LYS A 17 -6.56 13.84 1.52
N LYS A 18 -7.34 12.95 0.91
CA LYS A 18 -7.52 11.60 1.46
C LYS A 18 -6.38 10.75 0.94
N VAL A 19 -5.57 10.24 1.85
CA VAL A 19 -4.41 9.42 1.52
C VAL A 19 -4.68 7.99 2.01
N GLY A 20 -4.62 7.06 1.08
CA GLY A 20 -4.83 5.65 1.37
C GLY A 20 -3.57 4.83 1.16
N VAL A 21 -3.51 3.67 1.78
CA VAL A 21 -2.44 2.70 1.61
C VAL A 21 -3.02 1.31 1.43
N ILE A 22 -2.38 0.52 0.58
CA ILE A 22 -2.74 -0.88 0.35
C ILE A 22 -1.47 -1.71 0.30
N PHE A 23 -1.50 -2.88 0.93
CA PHE A 23 -0.36 -3.77 1.03
C PHE A 23 -0.62 -5.04 0.22
N GLY A 24 0.41 -5.60 -0.37
CA GLY A 24 0.31 -6.88 -1.04
C GLY A 24 1.66 -7.40 -1.50
N LYS A 25 1.70 -8.67 -1.85
CA LYS A 25 2.89 -9.30 -2.41
C LYS A 25 2.94 -9.19 -3.93
N PHE A 26 1.78 -9.26 -4.59
CA PHE A 26 1.67 -9.18 -6.06
C PHE A 26 2.63 -10.17 -6.73
N TYR A 27 2.47 -11.46 -6.42
CA TYR A 27 3.40 -12.54 -6.75
C TYR A 27 2.73 -13.65 -7.57
N PRO A 28 2.51 -13.49 -8.89
CA PRO A 28 2.60 -12.22 -9.61
C PRO A 28 1.37 -11.34 -9.42
N VAL A 29 1.42 -10.12 -9.96
CA VAL A 29 0.24 -9.26 -10.02
C VAL A 29 -0.77 -9.87 -11.01
N HIS A 30 -2.06 -9.79 -10.67
CA HIS A 30 -3.12 -10.28 -11.55
C HIS A 30 -4.31 -9.31 -11.55
N THR A 31 -5.30 -9.60 -12.42
CA THR A 31 -6.46 -8.72 -12.63
C THR A 31 -7.19 -8.39 -11.34
N GLY A 32 -7.33 -9.36 -10.43
CA GLY A 32 -7.96 -9.14 -9.12
C GLY A 32 -7.23 -8.08 -8.30
N HIS A 33 -5.91 -8.09 -8.31
CA HIS A 33 -5.09 -7.07 -7.64
C HIS A 33 -5.32 -5.69 -8.26
N ILE A 34 -5.34 -5.62 -9.58
CA ILE A 34 -5.52 -4.36 -10.31
C ILE A 34 -6.88 -3.76 -9.99
N ASN A 35 -7.93 -4.57 -10.02
CA ASN A 35 -9.29 -4.13 -9.71
C ASN A 35 -9.39 -3.63 -8.26
N MET A 36 -8.77 -4.33 -7.33
CA MET A 36 -8.75 -3.94 -5.92
C MET A 36 -8.04 -2.59 -5.73
N ILE A 37 -6.93 -2.38 -6.42
CA ILE A 37 -6.17 -1.13 -6.35
C ILE A 37 -6.98 0.04 -6.93
N TYR A 38 -7.62 -0.15 -8.08
CA TYR A 38 -8.46 0.90 -8.66
C TYR A 38 -9.69 1.19 -7.81
N GLU A 39 -10.29 0.18 -7.20
CA GLU A 39 -11.40 0.38 -6.27
C GLU A 39 -10.95 1.22 -5.07
N ALA A 40 -9.80 0.89 -4.48
CA ALA A 40 -9.23 1.65 -3.38
C ALA A 40 -8.93 3.09 -3.82
N PHE A 41 -8.33 3.25 -4.99
CA PHE A 41 -7.98 4.56 -5.54
C PHE A 41 -9.22 5.44 -5.73
N SER A 42 -10.36 4.85 -6.10
CA SER A 42 -11.60 5.60 -6.30
C SER A 42 -12.11 6.28 -5.03
N LYS A 43 -11.60 5.87 -3.86
CA LYS A 43 -12.05 6.37 -2.55
C LYS A 43 -11.10 7.39 -1.94
N VAL A 44 -9.97 7.64 -2.56
CA VAL A 44 -8.92 8.54 -2.04
C VAL A 44 -8.39 9.44 -3.15
N ASP A 45 -7.66 10.47 -2.75
CA ASP A 45 -7.00 11.39 -3.68
C ASP A 45 -5.60 10.91 -4.04
N GLU A 46 -4.96 10.19 -3.12
CA GLU A 46 -3.61 9.68 -3.27
C GLU A 46 -3.56 8.28 -2.67
N LEU A 47 -3.03 7.32 -3.42
CA LEU A 47 -2.91 5.94 -2.98
C LEU A 47 -1.46 5.50 -3.00
N HIS A 48 -1.01 4.91 -1.90
CA HIS A 48 0.31 4.30 -1.78
C HIS A 48 0.16 2.79 -1.79
N VAL A 49 0.79 2.15 -2.76
CA VAL A 49 0.77 0.69 -2.91
C VAL A 49 2.10 0.16 -2.39
N ILE A 50 2.04 -0.67 -1.35
CA ILE A 50 3.22 -1.20 -0.69
C ILE A 50 3.41 -2.65 -1.15
N VAL A 51 4.48 -2.90 -1.88
CA VAL A 51 4.86 -4.24 -2.32
C VAL A 51 5.72 -4.86 -1.21
N CYS A 52 5.20 -5.91 -0.59
CA CYS A 52 5.88 -6.57 0.51
C CYS A 52 6.73 -7.73 0.00
N SER A 53 7.96 -7.83 0.49
CA SER A 53 8.87 -8.92 0.13
C SER A 53 9.42 -9.61 1.38
N ASP A 54 9.58 -10.92 1.28
CA ASP A 54 10.17 -11.74 2.33
C ASP A 54 10.87 -12.91 1.64
N THR A 55 12.17 -13.05 1.83
CA THR A 55 12.98 -14.02 1.10
C THR A 55 12.45 -15.45 1.24
N GLU A 56 12.15 -15.88 2.47
CA GLU A 56 11.69 -17.25 2.71
C GLU A 56 10.27 -17.48 2.20
N ARG A 57 9.35 -16.57 2.50
CA ARG A 57 7.94 -16.69 2.07
C ARG A 57 7.80 -16.60 0.56
N ASP A 58 8.57 -15.73 -0.07
CA ASP A 58 8.53 -15.57 -1.53
C ASP A 58 9.09 -16.80 -2.23
N LEU A 59 10.14 -17.41 -1.68
CA LEU A 59 10.69 -18.65 -2.19
C LEU A 59 9.66 -19.78 -2.11
N LYS A 60 8.95 -19.88 -0.99
CA LYS A 60 7.87 -20.86 -0.82
C LYS A 60 6.75 -20.63 -1.83
N LEU A 61 6.35 -19.37 -2.04
CA LEU A 61 5.35 -19.03 -3.05
C LEU A 61 5.79 -19.47 -4.45
N PHE A 62 7.06 -19.28 -4.77
CA PHE A 62 7.60 -19.72 -6.04
C PHE A 62 7.51 -21.24 -6.20
N TYR A 63 7.92 -22.01 -5.20
CA TYR A 63 7.84 -23.47 -5.25
C TYR A 63 6.41 -24.00 -5.34
N ASP A 64 5.47 -23.30 -4.73
CA ASP A 64 4.05 -23.68 -4.76
C ASP A 64 3.35 -23.20 -6.04
N SER A 65 4.02 -22.37 -6.84
CA SER A 65 3.47 -21.82 -8.08
C SER A 65 3.88 -22.64 -9.30
N LYS A 66 3.26 -22.30 -10.43
CA LYS A 66 3.63 -22.89 -11.73
C LYS A 66 4.54 -21.96 -12.54
N MET A 67 5.10 -20.94 -11.91
CA MET A 67 6.00 -20.00 -12.59
C MET A 67 7.32 -20.68 -12.95
N LYS A 68 7.81 -20.42 -14.15
CA LYS A 68 9.06 -21.00 -14.65
C LYS A 68 10.29 -20.30 -14.07
N ARG A 69 10.17 -19.02 -13.72
CA ARG A 69 11.25 -18.23 -13.17
C ARG A 69 10.74 -17.44 -11.97
N MET A 70 11.57 -17.41 -10.92
CA MET A 70 11.25 -16.64 -9.73
C MET A 70 11.31 -15.14 -10.05
N PRO A 71 10.20 -14.38 -9.85
CA PRO A 71 10.26 -12.94 -10.05
C PRO A 71 11.11 -12.29 -8.97
N THR A 72 11.95 -11.34 -9.37
CA THR A 72 12.69 -10.54 -8.40
C THR A 72 11.78 -9.46 -7.82
N VAL A 73 12.22 -8.84 -6.72
CA VAL A 73 11.52 -7.68 -6.16
C VAL A 73 11.46 -6.57 -7.22
N GLN A 74 12.53 -6.36 -7.96
CA GLN A 74 12.61 -5.35 -9.02
C GLN A 74 11.59 -5.63 -10.13
N ASP A 75 11.40 -6.89 -10.49
CA ASP A 75 10.37 -7.29 -11.46
C ASP A 75 8.98 -6.88 -10.98
N ARG A 76 8.66 -7.19 -9.72
CA ARG A 76 7.35 -6.89 -9.13
C ARG A 76 7.09 -5.38 -9.06
N LEU A 77 8.09 -4.62 -8.63
CA LEU A 77 7.99 -3.16 -8.58
C LEU A 77 7.79 -2.58 -9.97
N ARG A 78 8.54 -3.08 -10.95
CA ARG A 78 8.44 -2.62 -12.34
C ARG A 78 7.05 -2.91 -12.92
N TRP A 79 6.51 -4.10 -12.67
CA TRP A 79 5.16 -4.44 -13.13
C TRP A 79 4.12 -3.46 -12.58
N MET A 80 4.20 -3.16 -11.30
CA MET A 80 3.27 -2.24 -10.67
C MET A 80 3.40 -0.82 -11.23
N GLN A 81 4.63 -0.35 -11.40
CA GLN A 81 4.89 0.97 -11.98
C GLN A 81 4.39 1.07 -13.42
N GLN A 82 4.55 0.02 -14.21
CA GLN A 82 4.08 -0.04 -15.59
C GLN A 82 2.55 -0.02 -15.67
N ILE A 83 1.89 -0.81 -14.83
CA ILE A 83 0.43 -0.91 -14.83
C ILE A 83 -0.21 0.44 -14.48
N PHE A 84 0.35 1.15 -13.53
CA PHE A 84 -0.24 2.40 -13.03
C PHE A 84 0.50 3.66 -13.53
N LYS A 85 1.23 3.54 -14.63
CA LYS A 85 2.07 4.64 -15.17
C LYS A 85 1.28 5.92 -15.49
N TYR A 86 0.01 5.80 -15.87
CA TYR A 86 -0.82 6.97 -16.19
C TYR A 86 -1.33 7.68 -14.95
N GLN A 87 -1.26 7.04 -13.79
CA GLN A 87 -1.62 7.63 -12.50
C GLN A 87 -0.39 7.84 -11.61
N LYS A 88 0.79 8.00 -12.17
CA LYS A 88 2.05 8.07 -11.41
C LYS A 88 2.13 9.22 -10.41
N ASN A 89 1.31 10.25 -10.57
CA ASN A 89 1.27 11.37 -9.64
C ASN A 89 0.21 11.20 -8.55
N GLN A 90 -0.51 10.08 -8.55
CA GLN A 90 -1.59 9.80 -7.61
C GLN A 90 -1.50 8.40 -7.00
N ILE A 91 -0.89 7.45 -7.72
CA ILE A 91 -0.64 6.09 -7.23
C ILE A 91 0.88 5.91 -7.14
N PHE A 92 1.37 5.74 -5.92
CA PHE A 92 2.80 5.64 -5.62
C PHE A 92 3.12 4.22 -5.19
N ILE A 93 4.17 3.63 -5.76
CA ILE A 93 4.58 2.25 -5.49
C ILE A 93 5.78 2.29 -4.56
N HIS A 94 5.68 1.56 -3.44
CA HIS A 94 6.75 1.46 -2.44
C HIS A 94 7.09 0.01 -2.18
N HIS A 95 8.24 -0.22 -1.57
CA HIS A 95 8.73 -1.55 -1.23
C HIS A 95 8.92 -1.65 0.28
N LEU A 96 8.37 -2.69 0.88
CA LEU A 96 8.57 -3.03 2.29
C LEU A 96 9.25 -4.38 2.39
N VAL A 97 10.41 -4.42 3.04
CA VAL A 97 11.13 -5.67 3.32
C VAL A 97 10.63 -6.23 4.64
N GLU A 98 10.07 -7.44 4.58
CA GLU A 98 9.53 -8.12 5.76
C GLU A 98 10.46 -9.22 6.30
N ASP A 99 11.67 -9.33 5.75
CA ASP A 99 12.63 -10.35 6.16
C ASP A 99 12.90 -10.28 7.67
N GLY A 100 12.84 -11.42 8.33
CA GLY A 100 13.08 -11.51 9.77
C GLY A 100 11.88 -11.15 10.65
N ILE A 101 10.77 -10.72 10.07
CA ILE A 101 9.57 -10.42 10.83
C ILE A 101 8.69 -11.67 10.89
N PRO A 102 8.37 -12.18 12.11
CA PRO A 102 7.49 -13.34 12.23
C PRO A 102 6.10 -13.10 11.66
N SER A 103 5.41 -14.18 11.31
CA SER A 103 4.04 -14.10 10.82
C SER A 103 3.10 -13.56 11.88
N TYR A 104 2.03 -12.91 11.43
CA TYR A 104 0.96 -12.44 12.32
C TYR A 104 0.38 -13.62 13.12
N PRO A 105 0.08 -13.46 14.43
CA PRO A 105 0.14 -12.19 15.17
C PRO A 105 1.50 -11.88 15.84
N ASN A 106 2.46 -12.80 15.85
CA ASN A 106 3.71 -12.67 16.61
C ASN A 106 4.59 -11.52 16.12
N GLY A 107 4.60 -11.26 14.80
CA GLY A 107 5.39 -10.19 14.21
C GLY A 107 4.70 -8.85 14.11
N TRP A 108 3.50 -8.71 14.69
CA TRP A 108 2.67 -7.51 14.50
C TRP A 108 3.39 -6.21 14.88
N GLN A 109 4.02 -6.19 16.04
CA GLN A 109 4.69 -4.98 16.52
C GLN A 109 5.87 -4.59 15.63
N SER A 110 6.74 -5.56 15.29
CA SER A 110 7.88 -5.32 14.39
C SER A 110 7.42 -4.87 13.02
N TRP A 111 6.36 -5.50 12.50
CA TRP A 111 5.78 -5.13 11.21
C TRP A 111 5.20 -3.71 11.24
N SER A 112 4.47 -3.36 12.29
CA SER A 112 3.89 -2.02 12.46
C SER A 112 4.98 -0.95 12.51
N GLU A 113 6.08 -1.22 13.20
CA GLU A 113 7.21 -0.30 13.29
C GLU A 113 7.88 -0.10 11.92
N ALA A 114 8.07 -1.21 11.18
CA ALA A 114 8.63 -1.14 9.83
C ALA A 114 7.76 -0.32 8.88
N VAL A 115 6.45 -0.50 8.97
CA VAL A 115 5.47 0.26 8.16
C VAL A 115 5.51 1.74 8.52
N LYS A 116 5.51 2.07 9.80
CA LYS A 116 5.58 3.47 10.25
C LYS A 116 6.88 4.15 9.82
N THR A 117 8.00 3.42 9.87
CA THR A 117 9.29 3.91 9.38
C THR A 117 9.21 4.21 7.88
N LEU A 118 8.61 3.33 7.11
CA LEU A 118 8.44 3.54 5.67
C LEU A 118 7.61 4.81 5.39
N PHE A 119 6.49 4.98 6.09
CA PHE A 119 5.65 6.16 5.95
C PHE A 119 6.44 7.44 6.26
N HIS A 120 7.21 7.42 7.32
CA HIS A 120 8.04 8.56 7.73
C HIS A 120 9.10 8.88 6.68
N GLU A 121 9.82 7.86 6.20
CA GLU A 121 10.87 8.03 5.19
C GLU A 121 10.32 8.55 3.86
N LYS A 122 9.12 8.13 3.47
CA LYS A 122 8.49 8.52 2.21
C LYS A 122 7.59 9.75 2.35
N HIS A 123 7.53 10.34 3.54
CA HIS A 123 6.82 11.59 3.82
C HIS A 123 5.33 11.55 3.50
N PHE A 124 4.65 10.48 3.91
CA PHE A 124 3.20 10.43 3.80
C PHE A 124 2.58 9.81 5.05
N GLU A 125 1.36 10.21 5.35
CA GLU A 125 0.60 9.71 6.49
C GLU A 125 -0.79 9.29 6.00
N PRO A 126 -1.04 7.98 5.83
CA PRO A 126 -2.34 7.52 5.36
C PRO A 126 -3.38 7.60 6.47
N SER A 127 -4.59 7.97 6.08
CA SER A 127 -5.75 7.95 6.98
C SER A 127 -6.60 6.70 6.78
N ILE A 128 -6.43 5.99 5.66
CA ILE A 128 -7.23 4.82 5.30
C ILE A 128 -6.29 3.69 4.86
N VAL A 129 -6.50 2.50 5.42
CA VAL A 129 -5.80 1.28 4.98
C VAL A 129 -6.82 0.36 4.31
N PHE A 130 -6.53 -0.02 3.07
CA PHE A 130 -7.38 -0.93 2.31
C PHE A 130 -6.79 -2.33 2.34
N SER A 131 -7.56 -3.30 2.82
CA SER A 131 -7.18 -4.70 2.79
C SER A 131 -8.37 -5.58 3.13
N SER A 132 -8.40 -6.76 2.56
CA SER A 132 -9.34 -7.82 2.97
C SER A 132 -8.86 -8.56 4.23
N GLU A 133 -7.62 -8.33 4.67
CA GLU A 133 -7.04 -9.01 5.81
C GLU A 133 -7.25 -8.24 7.11
N LEU A 134 -7.71 -8.94 8.14
CA LEU A 134 -8.01 -8.34 9.44
C LEU A 134 -6.81 -7.66 10.10
N ARG A 135 -5.60 -8.18 9.89
CA ARG A 135 -4.37 -7.62 10.46
C ARG A 135 -4.15 -6.17 10.05
N PHE A 136 -4.52 -5.81 8.81
CA PHE A 136 -4.35 -4.44 8.32
C PHE A 136 -5.43 -3.52 8.86
N ARG A 137 -6.65 -4.02 9.05
CA ARG A 137 -7.72 -3.26 9.71
C ARG A 137 -7.34 -2.89 11.15
N SER A 138 -6.71 -3.83 11.87
CA SER A 138 -6.24 -3.60 13.23
C SER A 138 -5.16 -2.51 13.28
N PHE A 139 -4.31 -2.42 12.25
CA PHE A 139 -3.31 -1.37 12.15
C PHE A 139 -3.95 0.02 12.10
N VAL A 140 -4.99 0.20 11.28
CA VAL A 140 -5.71 1.48 11.15
C VAL A 140 -6.33 1.89 12.48
N SER A 141 -7.01 0.97 13.16
CA SER A 141 -7.69 1.29 14.40
C SER A 141 -6.76 1.66 15.56
N ARG A 142 -5.46 1.31 15.45
CA ARG A 142 -4.45 1.60 16.47
C ARG A 142 -3.59 2.82 16.14
N SER A 143 -3.70 3.32 14.95
CA SER A 143 -2.93 4.49 14.54
C SER A 143 -3.74 5.77 14.66
#